data_e31fa4aa66ea0d9fb821e61ee8abef8e
#
_entry.id   e31fa4aa66ea0d9fb821e61ee8abef8e
#
_cell.length_a   1.000
_cell.length_b   1.000
_cell.length_c   1.000
_cell.angle_alpha   90.00
_cell.angle_beta   90.00
_cell.angle_gamma   90.00
#
_symmetry.space_group_name_H-M   'P 1'
#
loop_
_entity.id
_entity.type
_entity.pdbx_description
1 polymer ?
#
loop_
_entity_poly.entity_id
_entity_poly.type
_entity_poly.pdbx_seq_one_letter_code
_entity_poly.pdbx_strand_id
1 'polypeptide(L)'
;MSRSKRSMRRRDVVALAFVAACVAVQTLGAQALAQKIDQEYTAQIKKYLSDPRISTELVDHLPASATVPTPLKFLGHIVGAPGVLDHAVDIHRYLQAVAKASPKRAKYWTIGKTEEGRDMVMLAIADEATLASLDKYKGYLNQLTDPRKTTEAQARQLIKTAKPIYWITSGMHSPESGGPEMLMELAYRLVVEETPLIQNIRNNVITFITPVIEVDGREKFVDNHNFNEQWTKDHPNPNAQQGQFGGRGGGALPLMYWGKYVQHDNNRDGMGQFLDLTKNTTKAFLEWTPTILHDLHEAQTYLYASTGTGPYNDALDPIVVDEWWMLAKNDVMEMTKRGVPGVWT
;
A
#
# COMPACT_ATOMS: atom_id res chain seq x y z
N MET A 1 42.34 -16.70 63.56
CA MET A 1 41.64 -16.17 62.35
C MET A 1 40.30 -16.88 62.18
N SER A 2 39.23 -16.28 62.73
CA SER A 2 37.87 -16.81 62.68
C SER A 2 37.11 -16.23 61.51
N ARG A 3 36.68 -17.05 60.53
CA ARG A 3 35.79 -16.65 59.45
C ARG A 3 34.34 -16.70 59.96
N SER A 4 33.75 -15.51 60.14
CA SER A 4 32.32 -15.35 60.42
C SER A 4 31.49 -15.82 59.22
N LYS A 5 30.67 -16.85 59.38
CA LYS A 5 29.64 -17.25 58.46
C LYS A 5 28.45 -16.32 58.69
N ARG A 6 28.24 -15.31 57.80
CA ARG A 6 27.00 -14.54 57.78
C ARG A 6 25.86 -15.43 57.23
N SER A 7 24.91 -15.79 58.08
CA SER A 7 23.67 -16.44 57.66
C SER A 7 22.78 -15.40 56.95
N MET A 8 22.38 -15.69 55.73
CA MET A 8 21.40 -14.87 54.99
C MET A 8 20.09 -14.85 55.80
N ARG A 9 19.54 -13.66 56.02
CA ARG A 9 18.27 -13.50 56.74
C ARG A 9 17.12 -13.95 55.84
N ARG A 10 16.07 -14.56 56.42
CA ARG A 10 14.86 -15.02 55.69
C ARG A 10 14.27 -13.95 54.72
N ARG A 11 14.45 -12.64 55.01
CA ARG A 11 14.04 -11.54 54.17
C ARG A 11 14.84 -11.48 52.85
N ASP A 12 16.11 -11.81 52.85
CA ASP A 12 16.97 -11.75 51.65
C ASP A 12 16.65 -12.89 50.69
N VAL A 13 16.27 -14.06 51.24
CA VAL A 13 15.84 -15.23 50.43
C VAL A 13 14.49 -14.99 49.76
N VAL A 14 13.55 -14.31 50.42
CA VAL A 14 12.25 -13.95 49.86
C VAL A 14 12.40 -12.88 48.77
N ALA A 15 13.28 -11.89 48.98
CA ALA A 15 13.57 -10.87 47.97
C ALA A 15 14.23 -11.45 46.71
N LEU A 16 15.19 -12.36 46.87
CA LEU A 16 15.79 -13.07 45.72
C LEU A 16 14.80 -13.98 44.99
N ALA A 17 13.89 -14.64 45.69
CA ALA A 17 12.86 -15.47 45.08
C ALA A 17 11.82 -14.60 44.31
N PHE A 18 11.50 -13.41 44.82
CA PHE A 18 10.60 -12.49 44.12
C PHE A 18 11.21 -11.86 42.85
N VAL A 19 12.50 -11.50 42.90
CA VAL A 19 13.25 -11.02 41.74
C VAL A 19 13.42 -12.12 40.68
N ALA A 20 13.73 -13.36 41.12
CA ALA A 20 13.82 -14.51 40.20
C ALA A 20 12.47 -14.88 39.58
N ALA A 21 11.35 -14.75 40.32
CA ALA A 21 10.00 -14.94 39.78
C ALA A 21 9.58 -13.83 38.79
N CYS A 22 9.94 -12.57 39.08
CA CYS A 22 9.68 -11.45 38.15
C CYS A 22 10.51 -11.54 36.87
N VAL A 23 11.76 -12.02 36.95
CA VAL A 23 12.61 -12.27 35.76
C VAL A 23 12.09 -13.46 34.98
N ALA A 24 11.64 -14.54 35.64
CA ALA A 24 11.04 -15.69 34.96
C ALA A 24 9.68 -15.37 34.28
N VAL A 25 8.90 -14.46 34.84
CA VAL A 25 7.64 -13.99 34.22
C VAL A 25 7.92 -13.09 33.01
N GLN A 26 9.03 -12.35 32.99
CA GLN A 26 9.42 -11.54 31.83
C GLN A 26 10.02 -12.37 30.68
N THR A 27 10.56 -13.56 30.95
CA THR A 27 11.07 -14.49 29.92
C THR A 27 10.01 -15.46 29.38
N LEU A 28 8.83 -15.53 30.00
CA LEU A 28 7.62 -16.16 29.47
C LEU A 28 6.72 -15.23 28.66
N GLY A 29 7.16 -14.00 28.39
CA GLY A 29 6.65 -13.17 27.33
C GLY A 29 6.82 -13.93 26.02
N ALA A 30 5.72 -14.48 25.52
CA ALA A 30 5.60 -15.33 24.36
C ALA A 30 6.68 -15.01 23.31
N GLN A 31 7.61 -15.92 23.08
CA GLN A 31 8.19 -16.07 21.76
C GLN A 31 6.99 -16.35 20.83
N ALA A 32 6.41 -15.31 20.29
CA ALA A 32 5.50 -15.46 19.18
C ALA A 32 6.27 -16.30 18.17
N LEU A 33 5.81 -17.52 17.92
CA LEU A 33 6.42 -18.39 16.93
C LEU A 33 6.57 -17.55 15.69
N ALA A 34 7.80 -17.32 15.25
CA ALA A 34 8.09 -16.50 14.10
C ALA A 34 7.21 -16.99 12.94
N GLN A 35 6.44 -16.10 12.36
CA GLN A 35 5.53 -16.45 11.27
C GLN A 35 6.33 -17.13 10.16
N LYS A 36 5.84 -18.26 9.66
CA LYS A 36 6.48 -18.95 8.54
C LYS A 36 6.52 -18.03 7.32
N ILE A 37 7.62 -18.09 6.59
CA ILE A 37 7.76 -17.37 5.31
C ILE A 37 7.46 -18.31 4.14
N ASP A 38 6.97 -17.76 3.04
CA ASP A 38 6.84 -18.45 1.76
C ASP A 38 8.23 -18.51 1.12
N GLN A 39 8.85 -19.69 1.17
CA GLN A 39 10.24 -19.89 0.73
C GLN A 39 10.41 -19.68 -0.77
N GLU A 40 9.41 -20.12 -1.56
CA GLU A 40 9.47 -20.02 -3.01
C GLU A 40 9.34 -18.55 -3.47
N TYR A 41 8.37 -17.83 -2.92
CA TYR A 41 8.19 -16.41 -3.21
C TYR A 41 9.42 -15.61 -2.76
N THR A 42 9.91 -15.85 -1.56
CA THR A 42 11.08 -15.17 -0.98
C THR A 42 12.35 -15.42 -1.79
N ALA A 43 12.53 -16.64 -2.31
CA ALA A 43 13.66 -16.94 -3.20
C ALA A 43 13.59 -16.14 -4.51
N GLN A 44 12.40 -15.92 -5.05
CA GLN A 44 12.21 -15.12 -6.26
C GLN A 44 12.42 -13.62 -5.99
N ILE A 45 12.00 -13.08 -4.83
CA ILE A 45 12.35 -11.71 -4.41
C ILE A 45 13.87 -11.53 -4.49
N LYS A 46 14.63 -12.42 -3.85
CA LYS A 46 16.10 -12.34 -3.83
C LYS A 46 16.72 -12.49 -5.23
N LYS A 47 16.13 -13.34 -6.07
CA LYS A 47 16.61 -13.56 -7.45
C LYS A 47 16.45 -12.31 -8.33
N TYR A 48 15.36 -11.57 -8.17
CA TYR A 48 15.02 -10.43 -9.04
C TYR A 48 15.45 -9.08 -8.43
N LEU A 49 15.97 -9.09 -7.21
CA LEU A 49 16.47 -7.88 -6.56
C LEU A 49 17.66 -7.32 -7.33
N SER A 50 17.49 -6.13 -7.91
CA SER A 50 18.51 -5.47 -8.74
C SER A 50 19.63 -4.83 -7.90
N ASP A 51 19.31 -4.34 -6.71
CA ASP A 51 20.25 -3.72 -5.78
C ASP A 51 19.87 -4.10 -4.34
N PRO A 52 20.74 -4.81 -3.59
CA PRO A 52 20.44 -5.20 -2.21
C PRO A 52 20.20 -4.03 -1.26
N ARG A 53 20.66 -2.83 -1.59
CA ARG A 53 20.49 -1.63 -0.76
C ARG A 53 19.04 -1.11 -0.73
N ILE A 54 18.22 -1.47 -1.73
CA ILE A 54 16.80 -1.09 -1.77
C ILE A 54 15.89 -2.08 -1.05
N SER A 55 16.41 -3.22 -0.60
CA SER A 55 15.64 -4.21 0.17
C SER A 55 15.72 -3.91 1.66
N THR A 56 14.60 -4.08 2.34
CA THR A 56 14.50 -3.92 3.80
C THR A 56 13.74 -5.12 4.39
N GLU A 57 13.78 -5.26 5.71
CA GLU A 57 13.01 -6.28 6.43
C GLU A 57 11.50 -6.24 6.16
N LEU A 58 10.99 -5.15 5.61
CA LEU A 58 9.58 -5.01 5.25
C LEU A 58 9.23 -5.73 3.95
N VAL A 59 10.21 -5.96 3.06
CA VAL A 59 9.98 -6.47 1.70
C VAL A 59 10.92 -7.61 1.28
N ASP A 60 11.90 -7.98 2.09
CA ASP A 60 12.93 -9.00 1.76
C ASP A 60 12.41 -10.43 1.78
N HIS A 61 11.22 -10.64 2.28
CA HIS A 61 10.54 -11.94 2.35
C HIS A 61 9.03 -11.77 2.27
N LEU A 62 8.30 -12.86 2.02
CA LEU A 62 6.83 -12.86 2.08
C LEU A 62 6.35 -13.83 3.18
N PRO A 63 5.44 -13.44 4.08
CA PRO A 63 4.85 -14.34 5.05
C PRO A 63 4.01 -15.43 4.35
N ALA A 64 4.05 -16.65 4.85
CA ALA A 64 3.24 -17.75 4.35
C ALA A 64 1.81 -17.70 4.91
N SER A 65 0.85 -18.07 4.08
CA SER A 65 -0.54 -18.31 4.48
C SER A 65 -1.04 -19.65 3.96
N ALA A 66 -1.84 -20.34 4.77
CA ALA A 66 -2.52 -21.56 4.35
C ALA A 66 -3.83 -21.29 3.58
N THR A 67 -4.39 -20.09 3.71
CA THR A 67 -5.73 -19.76 3.20
C THR A 67 -5.71 -18.66 2.13
N VAL A 68 -4.89 -17.63 2.30
CA VAL A 68 -4.78 -16.52 1.36
C VAL A 68 -3.73 -16.86 0.31
N PRO A 69 -4.06 -16.87 -0.99
CA PRO A 69 -3.08 -17.16 -2.03
C PRO A 69 -2.08 -16.01 -2.17
N THR A 70 -0.78 -16.34 -2.31
CA THR A 70 0.22 -15.35 -2.72
C THR A 70 0.03 -14.96 -4.19
N PRO A 71 0.55 -13.81 -4.65
CA PRO A 71 0.57 -13.49 -6.08
C PRO A 71 1.13 -14.65 -6.92
N LEU A 72 2.24 -15.26 -6.51
CA LEU A 72 2.82 -16.40 -7.21
C LEU A 72 1.85 -17.59 -7.37
N LYS A 73 1.10 -17.93 -6.33
CA LYS A 73 0.13 -19.03 -6.39
C LYS A 73 -1.09 -18.70 -7.24
N PHE A 74 -1.45 -17.43 -7.35
CA PHE A 74 -2.65 -17.01 -8.06
C PHE A 74 -2.37 -16.64 -9.52
N LEU A 75 -1.28 -15.89 -9.77
CA LEU A 75 -0.92 -15.35 -11.09
C LEU A 75 0.14 -16.21 -11.81
N GLY A 76 0.90 -17.03 -11.06
CA GLY A 76 1.99 -17.83 -11.61
C GLY A 76 3.36 -17.15 -11.56
N HIS A 77 3.44 -15.93 -11.07
CA HIS A 77 4.67 -15.15 -10.89
C HIS A 77 4.59 -14.27 -9.65
N ILE A 78 5.73 -13.78 -9.17
CA ILE A 78 5.77 -12.78 -8.11
C ILE A 78 5.50 -11.39 -8.69
N VAL A 79 5.04 -10.49 -7.84
CA VAL A 79 4.94 -9.07 -8.18
C VAL A 79 6.32 -8.52 -8.57
N GLY A 80 6.36 -7.76 -9.66
CA GLY A 80 7.60 -7.19 -10.18
C GLY A 80 8.54 -8.20 -10.86
N ALA A 81 8.04 -9.37 -11.26
CA ALA A 81 8.83 -10.30 -12.07
C ALA A 81 9.26 -9.65 -13.39
N PRO A 82 10.55 -9.78 -13.80
CA PRO A 82 11.06 -9.11 -14.99
C PRO A 82 10.29 -9.47 -16.26
N GLY A 83 9.87 -8.46 -17.01
CA GLY A 83 9.16 -8.63 -18.30
C GLY A 83 7.70 -9.06 -18.16
N VAL A 84 7.14 -9.05 -16.96
CA VAL A 84 5.74 -9.39 -16.69
C VAL A 84 5.00 -8.18 -16.16
N LEU A 85 3.86 -7.90 -16.78
CA LEU A 85 2.90 -6.89 -16.29
C LEU A 85 1.52 -7.51 -16.27
N ASP A 86 0.77 -7.27 -15.19
CA ASP A 86 -0.58 -7.76 -15.03
C ASP A 86 -1.61 -6.79 -15.63
N HIS A 87 -2.61 -7.33 -16.31
CA HIS A 87 -3.80 -6.59 -16.69
C HIS A 87 -4.59 -6.14 -15.46
N ALA A 88 -5.31 -5.04 -15.55
CA ALA A 88 -6.15 -4.57 -14.46
C ALA A 88 -7.16 -5.64 -14.01
N VAL A 89 -7.71 -6.40 -14.94
CA VAL A 89 -8.63 -7.50 -14.64
C VAL A 89 -8.00 -8.58 -13.77
N ASP A 90 -6.73 -8.90 -13.97
CA ASP A 90 -6.01 -9.91 -13.17
C ASP A 90 -5.67 -9.39 -11.78
N ILE A 91 -5.23 -8.13 -11.69
CA ILE A 91 -5.03 -7.42 -10.42
C ILE A 91 -6.33 -7.42 -9.60
N HIS A 92 -7.46 -7.05 -10.21
CA HIS A 92 -8.77 -7.04 -9.56
C HIS A 92 -9.22 -8.42 -9.10
N ARG A 93 -9.04 -9.45 -9.92
CA ARG A 93 -9.34 -10.86 -9.57
C ARG A 93 -8.50 -11.33 -8.39
N TYR A 94 -7.21 -10.96 -8.37
CA TYR A 94 -6.35 -11.28 -7.24
C TYR A 94 -6.82 -10.61 -5.95
N LEU A 95 -7.09 -9.31 -5.94
CA LEU A 95 -7.59 -8.60 -4.76
C LEU A 95 -8.96 -9.15 -4.28
N GLN A 96 -9.81 -9.53 -5.22
CA GLN A 96 -11.07 -10.22 -4.89
C GLN A 96 -10.82 -11.59 -4.23
N ALA A 97 -9.82 -12.35 -4.70
CA ALA A 97 -9.43 -13.61 -4.09
C ALA A 97 -8.87 -13.42 -2.67
N VAL A 98 -8.06 -12.40 -2.43
CA VAL A 98 -7.56 -12.01 -1.10
C VAL A 98 -8.74 -11.71 -0.16
N ALA A 99 -9.69 -10.88 -0.59
CA ALA A 99 -10.87 -10.56 0.21
C ALA A 99 -11.74 -11.79 0.50
N LYS A 100 -11.94 -12.66 -0.50
CA LYS A 100 -12.70 -13.90 -0.34
C LYS A 100 -12.02 -14.88 0.63
N ALA A 101 -10.69 -14.94 0.60
CA ALA A 101 -9.92 -15.82 1.49
C ALA A 101 -9.80 -15.28 2.93
N SER A 102 -10.01 -13.98 3.13
CA SER A 102 -9.94 -13.33 4.45
C SER A 102 -11.09 -12.33 4.66
N PRO A 103 -12.37 -12.77 4.64
CA PRO A 103 -13.54 -11.89 4.66
C PRO A 103 -13.72 -11.10 5.96
N LYS A 104 -13.02 -11.48 7.01
CA LYS A 104 -13.01 -10.78 8.29
C LYS A 104 -12.01 -9.60 8.33
N ARG A 105 -11.02 -9.59 7.44
CA ARG A 105 -9.95 -8.56 7.40
C ARG A 105 -9.95 -7.76 6.11
N ALA A 106 -10.64 -8.22 5.07
CA ALA A 106 -10.68 -7.58 3.77
C ALA A 106 -12.10 -7.57 3.19
N LYS A 107 -12.50 -6.42 2.61
CA LYS A 107 -13.78 -6.23 1.93
C LYS A 107 -13.54 -5.59 0.57
N TYR A 108 -14.09 -6.17 -0.49
CA TYR A 108 -13.90 -5.73 -1.88
C TYR A 108 -15.23 -5.30 -2.49
N TRP A 109 -15.24 -4.17 -3.22
CA TRP A 109 -16.42 -3.70 -3.96
C TRP A 109 -16.03 -2.81 -5.14
N THR A 110 -16.98 -2.59 -6.04
CA THR A 110 -16.85 -1.68 -7.18
C THR A 110 -17.25 -0.25 -6.76
N ILE A 111 -16.45 0.75 -7.10
CA ILE A 111 -16.71 2.18 -6.85
C ILE A 111 -17.31 2.89 -8.06
N GLY A 112 -17.25 2.30 -9.24
CA GLY A 112 -17.80 2.82 -10.48
C GLY A 112 -17.37 2.03 -11.70
N LYS A 113 -17.75 2.55 -12.87
CA LYS A 113 -17.37 2.01 -14.17
C LYS A 113 -16.50 3.01 -14.92
N THR A 114 -15.56 2.48 -15.71
CA THR A 114 -14.75 3.29 -16.62
C THR A 114 -15.52 3.66 -17.88
N GLU A 115 -14.87 4.44 -18.75
CA GLU A 115 -15.37 4.84 -20.05
C GLU A 115 -15.75 3.66 -20.97
N GLU A 116 -15.01 2.54 -20.86
CA GLU A 116 -15.27 1.31 -21.60
C GLU A 116 -16.09 0.28 -20.80
N GLY A 117 -16.63 0.69 -19.66
CA GLY A 117 -17.54 -0.14 -18.84
C GLY A 117 -16.89 -1.14 -17.92
N ARG A 118 -15.56 -1.08 -17.72
CA ARG A 118 -14.83 -1.91 -16.77
C ARG A 118 -15.03 -1.46 -15.33
N ASP A 119 -14.89 -2.35 -14.37
CA ASP A 119 -15.00 -2.01 -12.95
C ASP A 119 -13.78 -1.21 -12.45
N MET A 120 -14.03 -0.13 -11.74
CA MET A 120 -13.09 0.48 -10.82
C MET A 120 -13.37 -0.05 -9.41
N VAL A 121 -12.35 -0.44 -8.68
CA VAL A 121 -12.52 -1.24 -7.47
C VAL A 121 -11.87 -0.62 -6.24
N MET A 122 -12.39 -1.01 -5.09
CA MET A 122 -11.88 -0.66 -3.77
C MET A 122 -11.72 -1.93 -2.94
N LEU A 123 -10.59 -2.06 -2.25
CA LEU A 123 -10.36 -3.04 -1.21
C LEU A 123 -10.14 -2.32 0.13
N ALA A 124 -10.95 -2.63 1.13
CA ALA A 124 -10.73 -2.18 2.51
C ALA A 124 -10.05 -3.27 3.31
N ILE A 125 -9.04 -2.90 4.10
CA ILE A 125 -8.33 -3.80 5.01
C ILE A 125 -8.28 -3.15 6.40
N ALA A 126 -8.67 -3.90 7.43
CA ALA A 126 -8.59 -3.52 8.84
C ALA A 126 -8.67 -4.76 9.74
N ASP A 127 -8.62 -4.58 11.06
CA ASP A 127 -8.95 -5.65 11.99
C ASP A 127 -10.43 -6.07 11.88
N GLU A 128 -10.74 -7.28 12.38
CA GLU A 128 -12.05 -7.90 12.22
C GLU A 128 -13.21 -7.05 12.78
N ALA A 129 -13.00 -6.43 13.94
CA ALA A 129 -14.04 -5.62 14.61
C ALA A 129 -14.28 -4.31 13.84
N THR A 130 -13.22 -3.71 13.32
CA THR A 130 -13.28 -2.49 12.52
C THR A 130 -13.98 -2.76 11.19
N LEU A 131 -13.59 -3.82 10.50
CA LEU A 131 -14.19 -4.16 9.20
C LEU A 131 -15.68 -4.53 9.33
N ALA A 132 -16.07 -5.21 10.41
CA ALA A 132 -17.46 -5.52 10.70
C ALA A 132 -18.30 -4.25 11.01
N SER A 133 -17.65 -3.15 11.36
CA SER A 133 -18.28 -1.87 11.72
C SER A 133 -17.88 -0.73 10.78
N LEU A 134 -17.53 -1.02 9.54
CA LEU A 134 -16.96 -0.06 8.59
C LEU A 134 -17.83 1.19 8.40
N ASP A 135 -19.15 1.00 8.29
CA ASP A 135 -20.10 2.11 8.13
C ASP A 135 -20.15 3.03 9.36
N LYS A 136 -19.89 2.52 10.55
CA LYS A 136 -19.75 3.32 11.76
C LYS A 136 -18.57 4.28 11.67
N TYR A 137 -17.41 3.80 11.23
CA TYR A 137 -16.22 4.63 11.06
C TYR A 137 -16.38 5.65 9.94
N LYS A 138 -17.02 5.25 8.82
CA LYS A 138 -17.47 6.18 7.78
C LYS A 138 -18.32 7.30 8.36
N GLY A 139 -19.31 6.97 9.20
CA GLY A 139 -20.16 7.95 9.87
C GLY A 139 -19.38 8.90 10.80
N TYR A 140 -18.37 8.42 11.50
CA TYR A 140 -17.51 9.25 12.35
C TYR A 140 -16.67 10.23 11.54
N LEU A 141 -16.05 9.78 10.45
CA LEU A 141 -15.25 10.64 9.59
C LEU A 141 -16.12 11.70 8.91
N ASN A 142 -17.31 11.33 8.41
CA ASN A 142 -18.25 12.27 7.81
C ASN A 142 -18.73 13.35 8.81
N GLN A 143 -18.87 13.01 10.09
CA GLN A 143 -19.17 14.00 11.11
C GLN A 143 -17.99 14.93 11.38
N LEU A 144 -16.76 14.41 11.39
CA LEU A 144 -15.56 15.20 11.63
C LEU A 144 -15.24 16.19 10.50
N THR A 145 -15.72 15.95 9.29
CA THR A 145 -15.45 16.83 8.13
C THR A 145 -16.40 18.03 8.02
N ASP A 146 -17.48 18.09 8.80
CA ASP A 146 -18.44 19.20 8.75
C ASP A 146 -18.56 19.93 10.11
N PRO A 147 -17.74 20.96 10.35
CA PRO A 147 -17.78 21.71 11.60
C PRO A 147 -19.08 22.49 11.81
N ARG A 148 -19.92 22.64 10.78
CA ARG A 148 -21.24 23.28 10.91
C ARG A 148 -22.25 22.35 11.61
N LYS A 149 -22.01 21.03 11.55
CA LYS A 149 -22.90 20.00 12.12
C LYS A 149 -22.34 19.37 13.38
N THR A 150 -21.01 19.43 13.55
CA THR A 150 -20.32 18.78 14.66
C THR A 150 -19.62 19.84 15.52
N THR A 151 -20.04 19.95 16.78
CA THR A 151 -19.39 20.85 17.74
C THR A 151 -17.99 20.35 18.10
N GLU A 152 -17.13 21.28 18.58
CA GLU A 152 -15.78 20.90 19.01
C GLU A 152 -15.80 19.82 20.10
N ALA A 153 -16.71 19.89 21.06
CA ALA A 153 -16.84 18.90 22.13
C ALA A 153 -17.20 17.51 21.56
N GLN A 154 -18.09 17.44 20.57
CA GLN A 154 -18.43 16.20 19.86
C GLN A 154 -17.23 15.68 19.06
N ALA A 155 -16.54 16.55 18.32
CA ALA A 155 -15.36 16.19 17.54
C ALA A 155 -14.27 15.58 18.44
N ARG A 156 -13.98 16.18 19.59
CA ARG A 156 -13.02 15.66 20.59
C ARG A 156 -13.39 14.26 21.12
N GLN A 157 -14.68 13.91 21.18
CA GLN A 157 -15.10 12.56 21.56
C GLN A 157 -14.97 11.58 20.37
N LEU A 158 -15.35 12.01 19.17
CA LEU A 158 -15.23 11.19 17.97
C LEU A 158 -13.77 10.80 17.68
N ILE A 159 -12.83 11.74 17.78
CA ILE A 159 -11.39 11.52 17.57
C ILE A 159 -10.83 10.41 18.48
N LYS A 160 -11.35 10.23 19.68
CA LYS A 160 -10.90 9.17 20.59
C LYS A 160 -11.24 7.76 20.12
N THR A 161 -12.23 7.61 19.24
CA THR A 161 -12.78 6.32 18.83
C THR A 161 -12.81 6.13 17.32
N ALA A 162 -12.71 7.19 16.54
CA ALA A 162 -12.58 7.13 15.10
C ALA A 162 -11.23 6.50 14.70
N LYS A 163 -11.23 5.80 13.58
CA LYS A 163 -9.99 5.35 12.94
C LYS A 163 -9.82 6.10 11.63
N PRO A 164 -8.61 6.57 11.32
CA PRO A 164 -8.35 7.22 10.04
C PRO A 164 -8.51 6.22 8.89
N ILE A 165 -9.00 6.69 7.76
CA ILE A 165 -8.91 5.99 6.49
C ILE A 165 -7.65 6.50 5.77
N TYR A 166 -6.76 5.56 5.44
CA TYR A 166 -5.62 5.78 4.57
C TYR A 166 -5.92 5.12 3.22
N TRP A 167 -6.23 5.94 2.21
CA TRP A 167 -6.58 5.46 0.89
C TRP A 167 -5.39 5.56 -0.05
N ILE A 168 -4.94 4.43 -0.57
CA ILE A 168 -3.86 4.33 -1.54
C ILE A 168 -4.47 4.13 -2.93
N THR A 169 -4.11 4.98 -3.86
CA THR A 169 -4.48 4.90 -5.27
C THR A 169 -3.24 4.73 -6.14
N SER A 170 -3.38 4.16 -7.31
CA SER A 170 -2.30 4.01 -8.28
C SER A 170 -2.82 3.85 -9.71
N GLY A 171 -1.90 3.86 -10.67
CA GLY A 171 -2.20 3.58 -12.07
C GLY A 171 -3.15 4.60 -12.70
N MET A 172 -3.13 5.85 -12.23
CA MET A 172 -3.82 6.95 -12.90
C MET A 172 -3.18 7.21 -14.28
N HIS A 173 -1.87 7.10 -14.38
CA HIS A 173 -1.17 7.06 -15.65
C HIS A 173 -0.85 5.61 -16.01
N SER A 174 -1.37 5.12 -17.10
CA SER A 174 -1.31 3.71 -17.50
C SER A 174 0.10 3.12 -17.61
N PRO A 175 1.15 3.87 -18.02
CA PRO A 175 2.52 3.38 -18.08
C PRO A 175 3.19 3.20 -16.72
N GLU A 176 2.67 3.81 -15.66
CA GLU A 176 3.24 3.75 -14.32
C GLU A 176 2.86 2.45 -13.63
N SER A 177 3.67 1.43 -13.85
CA SER A 177 3.31 0.03 -13.57
C SER A 177 3.65 -0.46 -12.18
N GLY A 178 4.63 0.13 -11.50
CA GLY A 178 5.11 -0.35 -10.20
C GLY A 178 4.06 -0.29 -9.10
N GLY A 179 3.28 0.79 -9.06
CA GLY A 179 2.22 0.96 -8.07
C GLY A 179 1.11 -0.10 -8.17
N PRO A 180 0.47 -0.32 -9.33
CA PRO A 180 -0.53 -1.37 -9.50
C PRO A 180 -0.03 -2.76 -9.10
N GLU A 181 1.18 -3.12 -9.51
CA GLU A 181 1.81 -4.39 -9.16
C GLU A 181 2.08 -4.49 -7.66
N MET A 182 2.76 -3.50 -7.08
CA MET A 182 3.12 -3.48 -5.67
C MET A 182 1.91 -3.59 -4.74
N LEU A 183 0.77 -2.97 -5.09
CA LEU A 183 -0.43 -2.97 -4.28
C LEU A 183 -1.05 -4.36 -4.11
N MET A 184 -0.78 -5.31 -5.01
CA MET A 184 -1.17 -6.71 -4.82
C MET A 184 -0.43 -7.35 -3.65
N GLU A 185 0.90 -7.18 -3.59
CA GLU A 185 1.71 -7.71 -2.48
C GLU A 185 1.40 -6.99 -1.16
N LEU A 186 1.23 -5.66 -1.20
CA LEU A 186 0.85 -4.89 -0.02
C LEU A 186 -0.49 -5.36 0.57
N ALA A 187 -1.49 -5.61 -0.28
CA ALA A 187 -2.78 -6.14 0.17
C ALA A 187 -2.63 -7.50 0.86
N TYR A 188 -1.82 -8.40 0.28
CA TYR A 188 -1.51 -9.68 0.89
C TYR A 188 -0.84 -9.52 2.26
N ARG A 189 0.21 -8.69 2.35
CA ARG A 189 0.95 -8.44 3.60
C ARG A 189 0.03 -7.87 4.69
N LEU A 190 -0.75 -6.86 4.37
CA LEU A 190 -1.67 -6.24 5.32
C LEU A 190 -2.70 -7.23 5.88
N VAL A 191 -3.12 -8.21 5.09
CA VAL A 191 -4.08 -9.24 5.51
C VAL A 191 -3.43 -10.36 6.30
N VAL A 192 -2.22 -10.81 5.91
CA VAL A 192 -1.59 -12.06 6.34
C VAL A 192 -0.52 -11.85 7.41
N GLU A 193 0.27 -10.78 7.30
CA GLU A 193 1.44 -10.60 8.14
C GLU A 193 1.08 -10.26 9.60
N GLU A 194 1.79 -10.90 10.54
CA GLU A 194 1.54 -10.76 11.99
C GLU A 194 2.70 -10.08 12.74
N THR A 195 3.52 -9.29 12.01
CA THR A 195 4.51 -8.42 12.66
C THR A 195 3.83 -7.34 13.50
N PRO A 196 4.47 -6.84 14.56
CA PRO A 196 3.91 -5.74 15.37
C PRO A 196 3.53 -4.51 14.55
N LEU A 197 4.29 -4.18 13.51
CA LEU A 197 4.01 -3.06 12.61
C LEU A 197 2.68 -3.27 11.87
N ILE A 198 2.53 -4.41 11.20
CA ILE A 198 1.32 -4.69 10.42
C ILE A 198 0.09 -4.87 11.31
N GLN A 199 0.24 -5.49 12.47
CA GLN A 199 -0.84 -5.55 13.46
C GLN A 199 -1.24 -4.16 13.94
N ASN A 200 -0.28 -3.27 14.21
CA ASN A 200 -0.55 -1.89 14.60
C ASN A 200 -1.31 -1.12 13.50
N ILE A 201 -0.92 -1.29 12.24
CA ILE A 201 -1.62 -0.70 11.10
C ILE A 201 -3.06 -1.23 11.05
N ARG A 202 -3.27 -2.55 11.00
CA ARG A 202 -4.62 -3.13 10.95
C ARG A 202 -5.53 -2.69 12.10
N ASN A 203 -4.96 -2.58 13.31
CA ASN A 203 -5.73 -2.27 14.51
C ASN A 203 -6.12 -0.80 14.63
N ASN A 204 -5.39 0.11 13.98
CA ASN A 204 -5.56 1.56 14.17
C ASN A 204 -5.91 2.33 12.91
N VAL A 205 -5.73 1.74 11.74
CA VAL A 205 -5.96 2.39 10.43
C VAL A 205 -6.87 1.51 9.59
N ILE A 206 -7.78 2.12 8.87
CA ILE A 206 -8.54 1.47 7.81
C ILE A 206 -7.80 1.76 6.51
N THR A 207 -7.18 0.76 5.91
CA THR A 207 -6.46 0.92 4.65
C THR A 207 -7.40 0.65 3.49
N PHE A 208 -7.54 1.63 2.60
CA PHE A 208 -8.23 1.48 1.32
C PHE A 208 -7.19 1.36 0.20
N ILE A 209 -7.43 0.48 -0.75
CA ILE A 209 -6.59 0.27 -1.93
C ILE A 209 -7.46 0.32 -3.18
N THR A 210 -7.17 1.24 -4.09
CA THR A 210 -7.65 1.27 -5.47
C THR A 210 -6.44 1.08 -6.38
N PRO A 211 -6.17 -0.15 -6.84
CA PRO A 211 -4.87 -0.49 -7.44
C PRO A 211 -4.68 0.14 -8.82
N VAL A 212 -5.75 0.37 -9.55
CA VAL A 212 -5.72 0.93 -10.91
C VAL A 212 -6.87 1.93 -11.06
N ILE A 213 -6.52 3.20 -11.19
CA ILE A 213 -7.50 4.27 -11.46
C ILE A 213 -7.89 4.27 -12.93
N GLU A 214 -6.90 4.25 -13.85
CA GLU A 214 -7.13 4.20 -15.30
C GLU A 214 -7.12 2.75 -15.80
N VAL A 215 -8.23 2.05 -15.56
CA VAL A 215 -8.36 0.62 -15.89
C VAL A 215 -8.27 0.37 -17.40
N ASP A 216 -8.94 1.22 -18.20
CA ASP A 216 -8.96 1.05 -19.65
C ASP A 216 -7.59 1.26 -20.29
N GLY A 217 -6.88 2.27 -19.81
CA GLY A 217 -5.51 2.52 -20.26
C GLY A 217 -4.53 1.44 -19.82
N ARG A 218 -4.70 0.88 -18.61
CA ARG A 218 -3.87 -0.22 -18.12
C ARG A 218 -3.99 -1.46 -19.02
N GLU A 219 -5.21 -1.86 -19.39
CA GLU A 219 -5.42 -2.98 -20.31
C GLU A 219 -4.63 -2.78 -21.62
N LYS A 220 -4.79 -1.61 -22.23
CA LYS A 220 -4.11 -1.26 -23.49
C LYS A 220 -2.58 -1.18 -23.34
N PHE A 221 -2.11 -0.68 -22.21
CA PHE A 221 -0.69 -0.58 -21.95
C PHE A 221 -0.04 -1.97 -21.82
N VAL A 222 -0.68 -2.89 -21.12
CA VAL A 222 -0.18 -4.25 -20.96
C VAL A 222 -0.20 -5.01 -22.31
N ASP A 223 -1.28 -4.88 -23.09
CA ASP A 223 -1.36 -5.44 -24.43
C ASP A 223 -0.21 -4.94 -25.33
N ASN A 224 0.05 -3.62 -25.28
CA ASN A 224 1.13 -3.01 -26.04
C ASN A 224 2.52 -3.48 -25.57
N HIS A 225 2.71 -3.59 -24.24
CA HIS A 225 3.93 -4.15 -23.68
C HIS A 225 4.18 -5.58 -24.18
N ASN A 226 3.19 -6.45 -24.07
CA ASN A 226 3.28 -7.84 -24.50
C ASN A 226 3.56 -7.96 -26.00
N PHE A 227 2.91 -7.14 -26.81
CA PHE A 227 3.16 -7.06 -28.24
C PHE A 227 4.61 -6.65 -28.54
N ASN A 228 5.11 -5.61 -27.88
CA ASN A 228 6.47 -5.11 -28.07
C ASN A 228 7.54 -6.11 -27.61
N GLU A 229 7.30 -6.80 -26.50
CA GLU A 229 8.19 -7.87 -26.02
C GLU A 229 8.28 -9.02 -27.07
N GLN A 230 7.13 -9.44 -27.62
CA GLN A 230 7.11 -10.46 -28.65
C GLN A 230 7.75 -9.96 -29.95
N TRP A 231 7.41 -8.76 -30.40
CA TRP A 231 8.01 -8.15 -31.59
C TRP A 231 9.54 -8.07 -31.47
N THR A 232 10.07 -7.67 -30.34
CA THR A 232 11.51 -7.56 -30.10
C THR A 232 12.21 -8.92 -30.14
N LYS A 233 11.55 -9.98 -29.67
CA LYS A 233 12.07 -11.35 -29.74
C LYS A 233 12.14 -11.84 -31.20
N ASP A 234 11.12 -11.53 -32.00
CA ASP A 234 11.01 -11.95 -33.38
C ASP A 234 11.90 -11.10 -34.33
N HIS A 235 12.23 -9.86 -33.92
CA HIS A 235 13.01 -8.90 -34.71
C HIS A 235 14.16 -8.32 -33.86
N PRO A 236 15.18 -9.11 -33.50
CA PRO A 236 16.27 -8.65 -32.66
C PRO A 236 17.07 -7.53 -33.36
N ASN A 237 17.09 -6.35 -32.75
CA ASN A 237 17.91 -5.22 -33.21
C ASN A 237 18.98 -4.90 -32.17
N PRO A 238 20.27 -5.22 -32.45
CA PRO A 238 21.35 -4.97 -31.48
C PRO A 238 21.59 -3.49 -31.17
N ASN A 239 21.08 -2.58 -32.01
CA ASN A 239 21.23 -1.14 -31.87
C ASN A 239 19.99 -0.45 -31.28
N ALA A 240 18.97 -1.20 -30.87
CA ALA A 240 17.77 -0.62 -30.28
C ALA A 240 18.08 -0.04 -28.89
N GLN A 241 17.95 1.26 -28.74
CA GLN A 241 17.97 1.92 -27.43
C GLN A 241 16.62 1.71 -26.73
N GLN A 242 16.66 1.39 -25.46
CA GLN A 242 15.47 1.27 -24.65
C GLN A 242 14.90 2.69 -24.43
N GLY A 243 13.70 2.97 -24.92
CA GLY A 243 13.01 4.22 -24.66
C GLY A 243 12.57 4.34 -23.21
N GLN A 244 12.41 5.55 -22.74
CA GLN A 244 12.08 5.90 -21.33
C GLN A 244 10.76 5.24 -20.82
N PHE A 245 9.91 4.79 -21.72
CA PHE A 245 8.65 4.10 -21.43
C PHE A 245 8.55 2.71 -22.08
N GLY A 246 9.68 2.00 -22.18
CA GLY A 246 9.69 0.63 -22.70
C GLY A 246 9.55 0.51 -24.23
N GLY A 247 9.48 1.60 -24.96
CA GLY A 247 9.40 1.59 -26.42
C GLY A 247 10.74 1.27 -27.05
N ARG A 248 11.02 0.01 -27.34
CA ARG A 248 12.06 -0.34 -28.32
C ARG A 248 11.51 -0.06 -29.71
N GLY A 249 12.17 0.83 -30.44
CA GLY A 249 11.67 1.33 -31.73
C GLY A 249 11.27 0.23 -32.70
N GLY A 250 10.09 0.32 -33.24
CA GLY A 250 9.67 -0.37 -34.45
C GLY A 250 8.37 -1.19 -34.39
N GLY A 251 7.80 -1.46 -33.25
CA GLY A 251 6.60 -2.31 -33.16
C GLY A 251 5.46 -1.74 -32.30
N ALA A 252 5.62 -0.54 -31.74
CA ALA A 252 4.61 0.03 -30.84
C ALA A 252 3.26 0.22 -31.53
N LEU A 253 2.22 -0.33 -30.95
CA LEU A 253 0.87 0.04 -31.31
C LEU A 253 0.69 1.56 -31.01
N PRO A 254 0.24 2.38 -31.97
CA PRO A 254 0.28 3.83 -31.85
C PRO A 254 -0.75 4.43 -30.87
N LEU A 255 -1.54 3.60 -30.21
CA LEU A 255 -2.60 4.03 -29.31
C LEU A 255 -2.11 4.09 -27.86
N MET A 256 -1.63 5.27 -27.46
CA MET A 256 -1.58 5.62 -26.07
C MET A 256 -2.98 6.05 -25.61
N TYR A 257 -3.56 5.33 -24.65
CA TYR A 257 -4.83 5.75 -24.07
C TYR A 257 -4.59 6.82 -23.01
N TRP A 258 -5.14 8.01 -23.27
CA TRP A 258 -5.26 9.09 -22.32
C TRP A 258 -6.69 9.62 -22.39
N GLY A 259 -7.41 9.59 -21.27
CA GLY A 259 -8.72 10.15 -21.09
C GLY A 259 -9.63 10.13 -22.32
N LYS A 260 -10.39 9.08 -22.54
CA LYS A 260 -11.34 8.95 -23.69
C LYS A 260 -10.69 9.09 -25.08
N TYR A 261 -9.45 8.70 -25.23
CA TYR A 261 -8.69 8.83 -26.51
C TYR A 261 -8.46 10.27 -27.00
N VAL A 262 -8.69 11.26 -26.15
CA VAL A 262 -8.49 12.69 -26.50
C VAL A 262 -7.19 13.26 -25.96
N GLN A 263 -6.34 12.41 -25.38
CA GLN A 263 -5.05 12.77 -24.79
C GLN A 263 -5.18 13.83 -23.66
N HIS A 264 -6.30 13.82 -22.96
CA HIS A 264 -6.47 14.60 -21.75
C HIS A 264 -5.72 13.93 -20.59
N ASP A 265 -4.81 14.65 -19.96
CA ASP A 265 -4.09 14.14 -18.80
C ASP A 265 -5.05 13.86 -17.65
N ASN A 266 -5.16 12.58 -17.27
CA ASN A 266 -6.05 12.12 -16.21
C ASN A 266 -5.80 12.85 -14.88
N ASN A 267 -4.53 13.17 -14.61
CA ASN A 267 -4.12 13.89 -13.40
C ASN A 267 -4.34 15.42 -13.50
N ARG A 268 -5.03 15.91 -14.53
CA ARG A 268 -5.45 17.31 -14.70
C ARG A 268 -6.96 17.45 -14.75
N ASP A 269 -7.70 16.35 -14.53
CA ASP A 269 -9.16 16.34 -14.66
C ASP A 269 -9.91 16.69 -13.35
N GLY A 270 -9.21 16.94 -12.26
CA GLY A 270 -9.80 17.18 -10.94
C GLY A 270 -10.83 18.33 -10.89
N MET A 271 -10.60 19.40 -11.64
CA MET A 271 -11.55 20.53 -11.72
C MET A 271 -12.68 20.26 -12.72
N GLY A 272 -12.36 19.73 -13.89
CA GLY A 272 -13.31 19.53 -14.97
C GLY A 272 -14.22 18.33 -14.77
N GLN A 273 -13.70 17.28 -14.19
CA GLN A 273 -14.38 16.00 -13.96
C GLN A 273 -15.07 15.47 -15.22
N PHE A 274 -14.34 15.52 -16.34
CA PHE A 274 -14.86 15.03 -17.63
C PHE A 274 -14.81 13.51 -17.71
N LEU A 275 -13.81 12.91 -17.05
CA LEU A 275 -13.55 11.47 -17.09
C LEU A 275 -14.36 10.73 -16.00
N ASP A 276 -14.82 9.54 -16.34
CA ASP A 276 -15.58 8.73 -15.39
C ASP A 276 -14.69 8.25 -14.23
N LEU A 277 -13.39 8.00 -14.49
CA LEU A 277 -12.43 7.70 -13.41
C LEU A 277 -12.37 8.80 -12.34
N THR A 278 -12.36 10.07 -12.75
CA THR A 278 -12.33 11.21 -11.84
C THR A 278 -13.64 11.34 -11.06
N LYS A 279 -14.80 11.22 -11.76
CA LYS A 279 -16.12 11.26 -11.13
C LYS A 279 -16.27 10.15 -10.08
N ASN A 280 -15.87 8.91 -10.42
CA ASN A 280 -15.97 7.77 -9.52
C ASN A 280 -15.05 7.93 -8.30
N THR A 281 -13.80 8.37 -8.51
CA THR A 281 -12.84 8.64 -7.43
C THR A 281 -13.34 9.75 -6.53
N THR A 282 -13.80 10.87 -7.09
CA THR A 282 -14.35 12.00 -6.32
C THR A 282 -15.59 11.57 -5.53
N LYS A 283 -16.51 10.81 -6.15
CA LYS A 283 -17.68 10.27 -5.45
C LYS A 283 -17.28 9.40 -4.26
N ALA A 284 -16.35 8.48 -4.45
CA ALA A 284 -15.87 7.62 -3.38
C ALA A 284 -15.15 8.43 -2.28
N PHE A 285 -14.35 9.45 -2.66
CA PHE A 285 -13.69 10.35 -1.71
C PHE A 285 -14.71 11.10 -0.84
N LEU A 286 -15.72 11.70 -1.45
CA LEU A 286 -16.76 12.43 -0.73
C LEU A 286 -17.66 11.51 0.12
N GLU A 287 -17.83 10.28 -0.31
CA GLU A 287 -18.59 9.27 0.44
C GLU A 287 -17.86 8.79 1.68
N TRP A 288 -16.56 8.54 1.61
CA TRP A 288 -15.76 7.94 2.67
C TRP A 288 -14.95 8.94 3.48
N THR A 289 -14.75 10.16 2.95
CA THR A 289 -13.97 11.23 3.59
C THR A 289 -12.65 10.71 4.20
N PRO A 290 -11.75 10.12 3.38
CA PRO A 290 -10.50 9.56 3.88
C PRO A 290 -9.66 10.64 4.53
N THR A 291 -8.99 10.29 5.63
CA THR A 291 -8.09 11.21 6.33
C THR A 291 -6.87 11.51 5.47
N ILE A 292 -6.38 10.53 4.72
CA ILE A 292 -5.25 10.65 3.80
C ILE A 292 -5.63 9.96 2.48
N LEU A 293 -5.39 10.64 1.38
CA LEU A 293 -5.34 10.07 0.03
C LEU A 293 -3.88 10.11 -0.43
N HIS A 294 -3.33 8.93 -0.70
CA HIS A 294 -1.96 8.76 -1.17
C HIS A 294 -1.99 8.20 -2.59
N ASP A 295 -1.76 9.06 -3.57
CA ASP A 295 -1.74 8.67 -4.97
C ASP A 295 -0.31 8.34 -5.41
N LEU A 296 -0.11 7.14 -5.93
CA LEU A 296 1.19 6.62 -6.34
C LEU A 296 1.43 6.89 -7.82
N HIS A 297 2.53 7.55 -8.10
CA HIS A 297 3.01 7.86 -9.44
C HIS A 297 4.45 7.41 -9.65
N GLU A 298 4.85 7.34 -10.90
CA GLU A 298 6.25 7.15 -11.32
C GLU A 298 6.67 8.36 -12.17
N ALA A 299 7.72 9.08 -11.74
CA ALA A 299 8.18 10.24 -12.48
C ALA A 299 9.59 10.05 -13.03
N GLN A 300 10.60 10.03 -12.17
CA GLN A 300 11.99 9.92 -12.53
C GLN A 300 12.65 8.75 -11.78
N THR A 301 13.95 8.76 -11.67
CA THR A 301 14.75 7.66 -11.14
C THR A 301 14.88 7.62 -9.63
N TYR A 302 14.21 8.49 -8.89
CA TYR A 302 14.34 8.62 -7.43
C TYR A 302 13.11 8.15 -6.69
N LEU A 303 13.33 7.60 -5.49
CA LEU A 303 12.24 7.43 -4.52
C LEU A 303 11.91 8.81 -3.94
N TYR A 304 10.82 9.37 -4.42
CA TYR A 304 10.43 10.73 -4.12
C TYR A 304 9.09 10.75 -3.38
N ALA A 305 9.13 11.13 -2.11
CA ALA A 305 7.94 11.32 -1.30
C ALA A 305 7.44 12.76 -1.48
N SER A 306 6.66 13.01 -2.52
CA SER A 306 6.19 14.34 -2.85
C SER A 306 4.85 14.65 -2.20
N THR A 307 4.72 15.87 -1.71
CA THR A 307 3.45 16.46 -1.28
C THR A 307 2.93 17.50 -2.26
N GLY A 308 3.55 17.57 -3.44
CA GLY A 308 3.37 18.63 -4.41
C GLY A 308 4.31 19.81 -4.20
N THR A 309 4.45 20.63 -5.24
CA THR A 309 5.26 21.85 -5.21
C THR A 309 4.36 23.08 -5.13
N GLY A 310 4.80 24.09 -4.38
CA GLY A 310 4.12 25.40 -4.39
C GLY A 310 4.14 26.07 -5.77
N PRO A 311 3.35 27.13 -5.97
CA PRO A 311 2.47 27.75 -4.96
C PRO A 311 1.25 26.89 -4.66
N TYR A 312 0.85 26.82 -3.40
CA TYR A 312 -0.36 26.12 -2.97
C TYR A 312 -1.59 26.99 -3.14
N ASN A 313 -2.76 26.34 -3.22
CA ASN A 313 -4.04 27.05 -3.24
C ASN A 313 -4.25 27.78 -1.90
N ASP A 314 -4.52 29.07 -1.95
CA ASP A 314 -4.74 29.92 -0.76
C ASP A 314 -5.93 29.47 0.11
N ALA A 315 -6.83 28.65 -0.42
CA ALA A 315 -7.94 28.07 0.34
C ALA A 315 -7.52 26.85 1.20
N LEU A 316 -6.29 26.33 1.04
CA LEU A 316 -5.79 25.25 1.91
C LEU A 316 -5.39 25.81 3.27
N ASP A 317 -5.81 25.12 4.32
CA ASP A 317 -5.35 25.42 5.66
C ASP A 317 -3.83 25.17 5.76
N PRO A 318 -3.05 26.12 6.30
CA PRO A 318 -1.60 25.95 6.46
C PRO A 318 -1.22 24.69 7.27
N ILE A 319 -2.06 24.28 8.24
CA ILE A 319 -1.85 23.05 9.00
C ILE A 319 -1.83 21.82 8.10
N VAL A 320 -2.71 21.76 7.10
CA VAL A 320 -2.77 20.64 6.13
C VAL A 320 -1.47 20.56 5.32
N VAL A 321 -0.92 21.70 4.91
CA VAL A 321 0.35 21.77 4.18
C VAL A 321 1.51 21.26 5.05
N ASP A 322 1.57 21.69 6.32
CA ASP A 322 2.58 21.26 7.27
C ASP A 322 2.48 19.76 7.57
N GLU A 323 1.26 19.22 7.70
CA GLU A 323 1.04 17.79 7.91
C GLU A 323 1.50 16.94 6.71
N TRP A 324 1.26 17.38 5.47
CA TRP A 324 1.80 16.72 4.29
C TRP A 324 3.33 16.61 4.36
N TRP A 325 3.99 17.74 4.67
CA TRP A 325 5.44 17.76 4.79
C TRP A 325 5.93 16.85 5.91
N MET A 326 5.24 16.80 7.04
CA MET A 326 5.58 15.89 8.13
C MET A 326 5.49 14.42 7.70
N LEU A 327 4.44 14.03 6.96
CA LEU A 327 4.29 12.68 6.43
C LEU A 327 5.42 12.33 5.46
N ALA A 328 5.66 13.17 4.46
CA ALA A 328 6.71 12.95 3.46
C ALA A 328 8.11 12.86 4.10
N LYS A 329 8.43 13.75 5.05
CA LYS A 329 9.70 13.70 5.78
C LYS A 329 9.82 12.47 6.67
N ASN A 330 8.72 11.98 7.24
CA ASN A 330 8.72 10.74 7.99
C ASN A 330 9.04 9.54 7.09
N ASP A 331 8.48 9.49 5.88
CA ASP A 331 8.78 8.45 4.91
C ASP A 331 10.26 8.43 4.54
N VAL A 332 10.84 9.60 4.22
CA VAL A 332 12.28 9.73 3.97
C VAL A 332 13.10 9.26 5.16
N MET A 333 12.74 9.69 6.37
CA MET A 333 13.44 9.31 7.60
C MET A 333 13.38 7.78 7.83
N GLU A 334 12.21 7.17 7.71
CA GLU A 334 12.04 5.74 7.98
C GLU A 334 12.75 4.88 6.93
N MET A 335 12.72 5.27 5.66
CA MET A 335 13.46 4.58 4.60
C MET A 335 14.98 4.75 4.78
N THR A 336 15.44 5.95 5.13
CA THR A 336 16.87 6.22 5.41
C THR A 336 17.37 5.41 6.61
N LYS A 337 16.59 5.30 7.69
CA LYS A 337 16.92 4.45 8.85
C LYS A 337 17.12 2.99 8.48
N ARG A 338 16.38 2.52 7.45
CA ARG A 338 16.50 1.15 6.92
C ARG A 338 17.58 0.98 5.88
N GLY A 339 18.36 2.04 5.62
CA GLY A 339 19.50 2.01 4.70
C GLY A 339 19.13 2.14 3.23
N VAL A 340 17.90 2.50 2.88
CA VAL A 340 17.50 2.74 1.49
C VAL A 340 18.09 4.05 1.00
N PRO A 341 18.94 4.03 -0.06
CA PRO A 341 19.59 5.24 -0.56
C PRO A 341 18.67 6.04 -1.48
N GLY A 342 18.91 7.34 -1.60
CA GLY A 342 18.30 8.19 -2.63
C GLY A 342 16.85 8.56 -2.39
N VAL A 343 16.34 8.39 -1.18
CA VAL A 343 14.98 8.82 -0.78
C VAL A 343 15.02 10.29 -0.36
N TRP A 344 14.15 11.11 -0.89
CA TRP A 344 14.05 12.53 -0.55
C TRP A 344 12.66 13.12 -0.82
N THR A 345 12.43 14.35 -0.38
CA THR A 345 11.19 15.12 -0.59
C THR A 345 11.42 16.36 -1.43
#